data_1bc4f5f87bda8fb7cee89a4e8ea36d04
#
_entry.id   1bc4f5f87bda8fb7cee89a4e8ea36d04
#
_cell.length_a   1.000
_cell.length_b   1.000
_cell.length_c   1.000
_cell.angle_alpha   90.00
_cell.angle_beta   90.00
_cell.angle_gamma   90.00
#
_symmetry.space_group_name_H-M   'P 1'
#
loop_
_entity.id
_entity.type
_entity.pdbx_description
1 polymer ?
#
loop_
_entity_poly.entity_id
_entity_poly.type
_entity_poly.pdbx_seq_one_letter_code
_entity_poly.pdbx_strand_id
1 'polypeptide(L)'
;GEGLRAPRCAERSLSYADSFIELIEKNKSNFFVHKINKYPNLLEIEKIFKNYRDKNIDLVLSIGGGSVIDAGKLFSSCKTSGSKLNDISNLKNRSPQNSIFTIAIPTTSGSGAESTKFATIWSEETKQKFSYENENLLPEVVYLIPEYTKSLNYDLTLTTTLDALCHAVDSLLNKNSNHESIRLSKEAIEKTNSNFSLLLENLENIDYRAEALYAS
;
A
#
# COMPACT_ATOMS: atom_id res chain seq x y z
N GLY A 1 -10.95 -27.73 2.47
CA GLY A 1 -11.89 -26.68 2.69
C GLY A 1 -12.03 -25.83 1.45
N GLU A 2 -13.24 -25.63 0.96
CA GLU A 2 -13.55 -24.95 -0.30
C GLU A 2 -13.09 -23.50 -0.30
N GLY A 3 -12.25 -23.15 -1.27
CA GLY A 3 -11.77 -21.77 -1.50
C GLY A 3 -12.89 -20.87 -2.00
N LEU A 4 -13.24 -19.86 -1.22
CA LEU A 4 -14.14 -18.80 -1.62
C LEU A 4 -13.56 -18.03 -2.81
N ARG A 5 -14.21 -18.12 -3.96
CA ARG A 5 -13.90 -17.29 -5.14
C ARG A 5 -14.27 -15.83 -4.88
N ALA A 6 -13.32 -14.93 -5.05
CA ALA A 6 -13.50 -13.49 -4.90
C ALA A 6 -14.09 -12.84 -6.18
N PRO A 7 -14.78 -11.68 -6.09
CA PRO A 7 -15.33 -11.00 -7.26
C PRO A 7 -14.24 -10.45 -8.20
N ARG A 8 -14.56 -10.35 -9.49
CA ARG A 8 -13.64 -10.16 -10.63
C ARG A 8 -12.61 -9.01 -10.56
N CYS A 9 -12.80 -7.99 -9.75
CA CYS A 9 -11.80 -6.93 -9.56
C CYS A 9 -10.62 -7.37 -8.67
N ALA A 10 -10.84 -8.33 -7.78
CA ALA A 10 -9.79 -8.93 -6.95
C ALA A 10 -9.01 -10.04 -7.69
N GLU A 11 -9.55 -10.57 -8.80
CA GLU A 11 -8.95 -11.70 -9.52
C GLU A 11 -7.64 -11.33 -10.23
N ARG A 12 -7.48 -10.09 -10.74
CA ARG A 12 -6.25 -9.69 -11.44
C ARG A 12 -5.09 -9.40 -10.49
N SER A 13 -5.33 -8.78 -9.34
CA SER A 13 -4.30 -8.64 -8.30
C SER A 13 -3.86 -9.99 -7.73
N LEU A 14 -4.73 -11.00 -7.80
CA LEU A 14 -4.45 -12.37 -7.39
C LEU A 14 -3.50 -13.08 -8.35
N SER A 15 -3.59 -12.84 -9.67
CA SER A 15 -2.69 -13.48 -10.63
C SER A 15 -1.22 -13.11 -10.41
N TYR A 16 -0.94 -11.90 -9.92
CA TYR A 16 0.41 -11.50 -9.55
C TYR A 16 0.85 -12.12 -8.21
N ALA A 17 -0.08 -12.22 -7.24
CA ALA A 17 0.19 -12.90 -5.98
C ALA A 17 0.40 -14.41 -6.18
N ASP A 18 -0.28 -15.03 -7.14
CA ASP A 18 -0.19 -16.46 -7.42
C ASP A 18 1.24 -16.88 -7.77
N SER A 19 1.97 -16.09 -8.58
CA SER A 19 3.37 -16.37 -8.90
C SER A 19 4.29 -16.31 -7.67
N PHE A 20 4.03 -15.41 -6.72
CA PHE A 20 4.74 -15.39 -5.43
C PHE A 20 4.35 -16.57 -4.54
N ILE A 21 3.06 -16.93 -4.52
CA ILE A 21 2.56 -18.08 -3.76
C ILE A 21 3.24 -19.37 -4.26
N GLU A 22 3.28 -19.60 -5.56
CA GLU A 22 3.97 -20.74 -6.16
C GLU A 22 5.47 -20.79 -5.80
N LEU A 23 6.13 -19.62 -5.81
CA LEU A 23 7.54 -19.53 -5.42
C LEU A 23 7.74 -19.90 -3.94
N ILE A 24 6.87 -19.41 -3.06
CA ILE A 24 6.92 -19.68 -1.62
C ILE A 24 6.64 -21.16 -1.34
N GLU A 25 5.64 -21.75 -2.01
CA GLU A 25 5.30 -23.18 -1.91
C GLU A 25 6.46 -24.07 -2.38
N LYS A 26 7.09 -23.72 -3.50
CA LYS A 26 8.28 -24.41 -4.01
C LYS A 26 9.43 -24.42 -3.00
N ASN A 27 9.58 -23.37 -2.24
CA ASN A 27 10.62 -23.25 -1.19
C ASN A 27 10.17 -23.82 0.16
N LYS A 28 8.99 -24.45 0.25
CA LYS A 28 8.44 -25.07 1.48
C LYS A 28 8.34 -24.12 2.67
N SER A 29 8.17 -22.83 2.42
CA SER A 29 7.97 -21.84 3.46
C SER A 29 6.51 -21.80 3.88
N ASN A 30 6.26 -21.62 5.19
CA ASN A 30 4.90 -21.41 5.70
C ASN A 30 4.43 -20.01 5.37
N PHE A 31 3.20 -19.88 4.87
CA PHE A 31 2.64 -18.56 4.57
C PHE A 31 1.13 -18.52 4.89
N PHE A 32 0.64 -17.30 5.03
CA PHE A 32 -0.78 -16.99 5.21
C PHE A 32 -1.17 -15.91 4.23
N VAL A 33 -2.34 -16.04 3.60
CA VAL A 33 -2.87 -15.05 2.66
C VAL A 33 -4.07 -14.37 3.28
N HIS A 34 -4.07 -13.04 3.27
CA HIS A 34 -5.22 -12.24 3.64
C HIS A 34 -5.56 -11.25 2.52
N LYS A 35 -6.84 -11.18 2.14
CA LYS A 35 -7.31 -10.28 1.08
C LYS A 35 -7.99 -9.07 1.67
N ILE A 36 -7.58 -7.89 1.22
CA ILE A 36 -8.23 -6.62 1.53
C ILE A 36 -9.19 -6.28 0.39
N ASN A 37 -10.48 -6.18 0.67
CA ASN A 37 -11.50 -6.08 -0.39
C ASN A 37 -11.80 -4.64 -0.84
N LYS A 38 -11.58 -3.64 0.01
CA LYS A 38 -11.85 -2.23 -0.30
C LYS A 38 -10.77 -1.33 0.27
N TYR A 39 -11.09 -0.63 1.35
CA TYR A 39 -10.16 0.19 2.13
C TYR A 39 -9.91 -0.48 3.49
N PRO A 40 -8.77 -0.24 4.11
CA PRO A 40 -8.48 -0.83 5.40
C PRO A 40 -9.42 -0.21 6.43
N ASN A 41 -10.41 -0.98 6.88
CA ASN A 41 -11.28 -0.58 7.98
C ASN A 41 -10.83 -1.24 9.28
N LEU A 42 -11.22 -0.63 10.38
CA LEU A 42 -10.80 -1.07 11.72
C LEU A 42 -11.18 -2.53 11.97
N LEU A 43 -12.39 -2.94 11.60
CA LEU A 43 -12.87 -4.32 11.82
C LEU A 43 -12.07 -5.34 11.02
N GLU A 44 -11.67 -5.00 9.79
CA GLU A 44 -10.85 -5.88 8.95
C GLU A 44 -9.44 -6.05 9.53
N ILE A 45 -8.83 -4.97 9.98
CA ILE A 45 -7.53 -5.04 10.65
C ILE A 45 -7.63 -5.85 11.95
N GLU A 46 -8.67 -5.66 12.76
CA GLU A 46 -8.93 -6.47 13.96
C GLU A 46 -9.06 -7.96 13.65
N LYS A 47 -9.72 -8.29 12.55
CA LYS A 47 -9.85 -9.67 12.08
C LYS A 47 -8.51 -10.26 11.69
N ILE A 48 -7.67 -9.52 10.98
CA ILE A 48 -6.30 -9.95 10.64
C ILE A 48 -5.52 -10.24 11.92
N PHE A 49 -5.54 -9.32 12.87
CA PHE A 49 -4.85 -9.52 14.16
C PHE A 49 -5.34 -10.77 14.89
N LYS A 50 -6.66 -10.91 15.04
CA LYS A 50 -7.23 -12.06 15.72
C LYS A 50 -6.81 -13.39 15.08
N ASN A 51 -6.72 -13.44 13.76
CA ASN A 51 -6.38 -14.65 13.03
C ASN A 51 -4.91 -15.02 13.12
N TYR A 52 -4.01 -14.01 13.23
CA TYR A 52 -2.57 -14.22 13.07
C TYR A 52 -1.74 -13.81 14.29
N ARG A 53 -2.33 -13.30 15.38
CA ARG A 53 -1.60 -12.82 16.56
C ARG A 53 -0.70 -13.89 17.20
N ASP A 54 -1.17 -15.16 17.21
CA ASP A 54 -0.46 -16.29 17.83
C ASP A 54 0.45 -17.04 16.83
N LYS A 55 0.55 -16.55 15.59
CA LYS A 55 1.41 -17.12 14.57
C LYS A 55 2.79 -16.47 14.59
N ASN A 56 3.84 -17.28 14.39
CA ASN A 56 5.16 -16.72 14.14
C ASN A 56 5.22 -16.19 12.70
N ILE A 57 5.44 -14.89 12.53
CA ILE A 57 5.50 -14.21 11.24
C ILE A 57 6.77 -13.38 11.20
N ASP A 58 7.63 -13.70 10.26
CA ASP A 58 8.95 -13.08 10.09
C ASP A 58 8.91 -11.99 9.01
N LEU A 59 7.92 -12.06 8.10
CA LEU A 59 7.80 -11.16 6.95
C LEU A 59 6.33 -10.85 6.66
N VAL A 60 6.04 -9.61 6.32
CA VAL A 60 4.78 -9.16 5.73
C VAL A 60 5.03 -8.69 4.30
N LEU A 61 4.44 -9.37 3.33
CA LEU A 61 4.46 -8.97 1.92
C LEU A 61 3.10 -8.37 1.55
N SER A 62 3.11 -7.10 1.17
CA SER A 62 1.91 -6.36 0.74
C SER A 62 1.94 -6.16 -0.77
N ILE A 63 1.03 -6.83 -1.50
CA ILE A 63 0.88 -6.69 -2.96
C ILE A 63 -0.48 -6.06 -3.23
N GLY A 64 -0.53 -4.79 -3.63
CA GLY A 64 -1.79 -4.09 -3.87
C GLY A 64 -1.65 -2.58 -3.88
N GLY A 65 -2.77 -1.88 -3.91
CA GLY A 65 -2.80 -0.42 -3.76
C GLY A 65 -2.56 0.01 -2.32
N GLY A 66 -2.61 1.33 -2.07
CA GLY A 66 -2.34 1.93 -0.76
C GLY A 66 -3.10 1.28 0.40
N SER A 67 -4.35 0.86 0.19
CA SER A 67 -5.15 0.17 1.21
C SER A 67 -4.53 -1.15 1.70
N VAL A 68 -3.95 -1.92 0.80
CA VAL A 68 -3.28 -3.19 1.13
C VAL A 68 -1.97 -2.93 1.85
N ILE A 69 -1.22 -1.95 1.35
CA ILE A 69 0.07 -1.55 1.93
C ILE A 69 -0.14 -1.02 3.34
N ASP A 70 -1.11 -0.13 3.56
CA ASP A 70 -1.42 0.42 4.88
C ASP A 70 -1.88 -0.66 5.87
N ALA A 71 -2.67 -1.64 5.41
CA ALA A 71 -3.06 -2.78 6.24
C ALA A 71 -1.85 -3.62 6.68
N GLY A 72 -0.91 -3.89 5.77
CA GLY A 72 0.33 -4.60 6.05
C GLY A 72 1.23 -3.86 7.05
N LYS A 73 1.41 -2.55 6.86
CA LYS A 73 2.16 -1.68 7.78
C LYS A 73 1.57 -1.71 9.20
N LEU A 74 0.25 -1.54 9.31
CA LEU A 74 -0.43 -1.58 10.61
C LEU A 74 -0.29 -2.95 11.26
N PHE A 75 -0.46 -4.03 10.50
CA PHE A 75 -0.29 -5.37 11.03
C PHE A 75 1.14 -5.59 11.54
N SER A 76 2.16 -5.28 10.73
CA SER A 76 3.57 -5.43 11.11
C SER A 76 3.90 -4.67 12.38
N SER A 77 3.51 -3.41 12.46
CA SER A 77 3.79 -2.52 13.59
C SER A 77 3.07 -2.94 14.88
N CYS A 78 1.82 -3.37 14.79
CA CYS A 78 1.03 -3.70 15.99
C CYS A 78 1.32 -5.10 16.53
N LYS A 79 1.69 -6.07 15.69
CA LYS A 79 1.91 -7.45 16.15
C LYS A 79 3.04 -7.53 17.17
N THR A 80 4.11 -6.78 16.97
CA THR A 80 5.27 -6.80 17.84
C THR A 80 5.04 -6.09 19.18
N SER A 81 4.08 -5.18 19.25
CA SER A 81 3.80 -4.42 20.48
C SER A 81 2.97 -5.19 21.51
N GLY A 82 2.47 -6.39 21.19
CA GLY A 82 1.54 -7.14 22.05
C GLY A 82 0.23 -6.40 22.33
N SER A 83 0.00 -5.32 21.60
CA SER A 83 -1.09 -4.38 21.83
C SER A 83 -2.40 -4.93 21.30
N LYS A 84 -3.48 -4.77 22.06
CA LYS A 84 -4.83 -4.92 21.51
C LYS A 84 -5.06 -3.77 20.53
N LEU A 85 -5.84 -4.00 19.49
CA LEU A 85 -6.19 -2.97 18.49
C LEU A 85 -6.90 -1.74 19.11
N ASN A 86 -7.59 -1.89 20.23
CA ASN A 86 -8.09 -0.75 21.02
C ASN A 86 -6.99 0.21 21.44
N ASP A 87 -5.73 -0.22 21.33
CA ASP A 87 -4.55 0.63 21.55
C ASP A 87 -4.05 1.30 20.25
N ILE A 88 -4.68 1.10 19.09
CA ILE A 88 -4.31 1.83 17.84
C ILE A 88 -4.48 3.34 18.05
N SER A 89 -5.47 3.76 18.84
CA SER A 89 -5.60 5.15 19.27
C SER A 89 -4.38 5.64 20.08
N ASN A 90 -3.64 4.72 20.69
CA ASN A 90 -2.42 4.98 21.46
C ASN A 90 -1.12 4.76 20.69
N LEU A 91 -1.17 4.33 19.41
CA LEU A 91 0.03 4.19 18.56
C LEU A 91 0.81 5.49 18.41
N LYS A 92 0.15 6.65 18.54
CA LYS A 92 0.82 7.96 18.56
C LYS A 92 1.88 8.11 19.67
N ASN A 93 1.79 7.30 20.72
CA ASN A 93 2.64 7.41 21.91
C ASN A 93 3.59 6.22 22.12
N ARG A 94 3.59 5.24 21.21
CA ARG A 94 4.46 4.07 21.35
C ARG A 94 5.43 4.00 20.17
N SER A 95 6.72 4.00 20.48
CA SER A 95 7.74 3.49 19.56
C SER A 95 7.62 1.97 19.55
N PRO A 96 7.10 1.33 18.49
CA PRO A 96 7.22 -0.12 18.34
C PRO A 96 8.73 -0.41 18.22
N GLN A 97 9.31 -1.07 19.22
CA GLN A 97 10.75 -1.32 19.23
C GLN A 97 11.18 -2.43 18.26
N ASN A 98 10.23 -3.18 17.70
CA ASN A 98 10.48 -4.24 16.73
C ASN A 98 9.27 -4.38 15.80
N SER A 99 9.32 -3.88 14.58
CA SER A 99 8.36 -4.21 13.52
C SER A 99 8.72 -5.55 12.85
N ILE A 100 7.73 -6.25 12.31
CA ILE A 100 7.99 -7.35 11.39
C ILE A 100 8.50 -6.75 10.10
N PHE A 101 9.52 -7.36 9.48
CA PHE A 101 10.06 -6.92 8.20
C PHE A 101 8.95 -6.84 7.15
N THR A 102 8.84 -5.70 6.46
CA THR A 102 7.80 -5.43 5.47
C THR A 102 8.35 -5.20 4.08
N ILE A 103 7.71 -5.87 3.10
CA ILE A 103 7.95 -5.65 1.68
C ILE A 103 6.65 -5.12 1.07
N ALA A 104 6.73 -4.03 0.32
CA ALA A 104 5.60 -3.46 -0.41
C ALA A 104 5.80 -3.58 -1.92
N ILE A 105 4.75 -4.02 -2.61
CA ILE A 105 4.67 -4.05 -4.08
C ILE A 105 3.39 -3.32 -4.48
N PRO A 106 3.47 -2.02 -4.83
CA PRO A 106 2.31 -1.26 -5.23
C PRO A 106 1.77 -1.74 -6.59
N THR A 107 0.45 -1.80 -6.72
CA THR A 107 -0.26 -2.11 -7.97
C THR A 107 -1.07 -0.91 -8.48
N THR A 108 -0.90 0.25 -7.85
CA THR A 108 -1.49 1.53 -8.24
C THR A 108 -0.41 2.60 -8.23
N SER A 109 -0.51 3.57 -9.14
CA SER A 109 0.39 4.72 -9.23
C SER A 109 -0.35 5.94 -8.72
N GLY A 110 -0.30 6.21 -7.40
CA GLY A 110 -1.07 7.32 -6.87
C GLY A 110 -0.80 7.66 -5.41
N SER A 111 -1.04 6.74 -4.50
CA SER A 111 -1.00 7.03 -3.06
C SER A 111 0.41 7.19 -2.47
N GLY A 112 1.44 6.64 -3.12
CA GLY A 112 2.80 6.61 -2.57
C GLY A 112 2.91 5.92 -1.19
N ALA A 113 1.93 5.07 -0.83
CA ALA A 113 1.86 4.47 0.51
C ALA A 113 3.10 3.65 0.86
N GLU A 114 3.75 3.06 -0.15
CA GLU A 114 4.97 2.28 -0.04
C GLU A 114 6.19 3.10 0.39
N SER A 115 6.18 4.40 0.16
CA SER A 115 7.29 5.32 0.47
C SER A 115 7.04 6.20 1.70
N THR A 116 5.94 5.96 2.43
CA THR A 116 5.53 6.81 3.56
C THR A 116 5.55 6.07 4.89
N LYS A 117 5.80 6.82 5.97
CA LYS A 117 5.65 6.37 7.36
C LYS A 117 4.23 6.54 7.91
N PHE A 118 3.26 6.79 7.02
CA PHE A 118 1.86 6.94 7.36
C PHE A 118 1.08 5.68 7.00
N ALA A 119 0.04 5.38 7.77
CA ALA A 119 -0.97 4.39 7.42
C ALA A 119 -2.35 4.92 7.79
N THR A 120 -3.30 4.71 6.89
CA THR A 120 -4.67 5.21 7.03
C THR A 120 -5.64 4.07 7.27
N ILE A 121 -6.54 4.25 8.22
CA ILE A 121 -7.61 3.30 8.52
C ILE A 121 -8.95 4.03 8.64
N TRP A 122 -10.03 3.37 8.23
CA TRP A 122 -11.38 3.88 8.34
C TRP A 122 -12.15 3.17 9.44
N SER A 123 -12.94 3.92 10.21
CA SER A 123 -13.96 3.37 11.07
C SER A 123 -15.33 3.53 10.42
N GLU A 124 -15.98 2.41 10.09
CA GLU A 124 -17.35 2.44 9.57
C GLU A 124 -18.35 2.87 10.64
N GLU A 125 -18.08 2.55 11.89
CA GLU A 125 -18.91 2.90 13.04
C GLU A 125 -18.96 4.41 13.27
N THR A 126 -17.80 5.06 13.35
CA THR A 126 -17.69 6.51 13.59
C THR A 126 -17.67 7.33 12.31
N LYS A 127 -17.59 6.70 11.14
CA LYS A 127 -17.41 7.33 9.80
C LYS A 127 -16.19 8.27 9.76
N GLN A 128 -15.16 7.93 10.52
CA GLN A 128 -13.95 8.73 10.64
C GLN A 128 -12.76 8.02 9.98
N LYS A 129 -11.86 8.84 9.44
CA LYS A 129 -10.56 8.42 8.92
C LYS A 129 -9.50 8.72 9.97
N PHE A 130 -8.72 7.72 10.31
CA PHE A 130 -7.57 7.84 11.20
C PHE A 130 -6.30 7.65 10.40
N SER A 131 -5.36 8.56 10.59
CA SER A 131 -4.02 8.46 10.01
C SER A 131 -3.01 8.30 11.13
N TYR A 132 -2.18 7.29 11.03
CA TYR A 132 -1.10 6.99 11.95
C TYR A 132 0.22 7.36 11.32
N GLU A 133 1.10 7.95 12.11
CA GLU A 133 2.46 8.30 11.72
C GLU A 133 3.44 7.61 12.67
N ASN A 134 4.34 6.81 12.11
CA ASN A 134 5.42 6.18 12.86
C ASN A 134 6.52 5.72 11.90
N GLU A 135 7.80 5.88 12.27
CA GLU A 135 8.94 5.46 11.46
C GLU A 135 8.91 3.96 11.11
N ASN A 136 8.36 3.13 12.00
CA ASN A 136 8.23 1.68 11.78
C ASN A 136 7.09 1.27 10.83
N LEU A 137 6.34 2.25 10.30
CA LEU A 137 5.36 2.02 9.23
C LEU A 137 6.00 2.13 7.84
N LEU A 138 7.22 2.63 7.74
CA LEU A 138 7.93 2.67 6.47
C LEU A 138 8.36 1.25 6.09
N PRO A 139 7.94 0.71 4.94
CA PRO A 139 8.41 -0.59 4.46
C PRO A 139 9.93 -0.63 4.31
N GLU A 140 10.57 -1.72 4.71
CA GLU A 140 12.01 -1.90 4.58
C GLU A 140 12.44 -2.10 3.12
N VAL A 141 11.56 -2.68 2.29
CA VAL A 141 11.82 -2.91 0.87
C VAL A 141 10.58 -2.57 0.05
N VAL A 142 10.80 -1.91 -1.06
CA VAL A 142 9.77 -1.61 -2.07
C VAL A 142 10.20 -2.14 -3.42
N TYR A 143 9.33 -2.87 -4.09
CA TYR A 143 9.53 -3.26 -5.48
C TYR A 143 8.50 -2.56 -6.37
N LEU A 144 8.97 -1.67 -7.23
CA LEU A 144 8.16 -1.02 -8.25
C LEU A 144 8.13 -1.91 -9.50
N ILE A 145 7.02 -2.58 -9.74
CA ILE A 145 6.82 -3.52 -10.86
C ILE A 145 5.71 -2.94 -11.76
N PRO A 146 6.07 -2.23 -12.86
CA PRO A 146 5.09 -1.53 -13.68
C PRO A 146 4.02 -2.44 -14.27
N GLU A 147 4.37 -3.70 -14.56
CA GLU A 147 3.45 -4.72 -15.07
C GLU A 147 2.25 -4.92 -14.15
N TYR A 148 2.43 -4.76 -12.84
CA TYR A 148 1.36 -4.95 -11.86
C TYR A 148 0.33 -3.81 -11.85
N THR A 149 0.64 -2.69 -12.48
CA THR A 149 -0.28 -1.57 -12.67
C THR A 149 -1.15 -1.72 -13.92
N LYS A 150 -0.85 -2.66 -14.85
CA LYS A 150 -1.63 -2.91 -16.07
C LYS A 150 -3.07 -3.35 -15.81
N SER A 151 -3.34 -3.89 -14.61
CA SER A 151 -4.69 -4.27 -14.20
C SER A 151 -5.62 -3.06 -13.98
N LEU A 152 -5.09 -1.85 -13.88
CA LEU A 152 -5.87 -0.62 -13.72
C LEU A 152 -6.55 -0.26 -15.05
N ASN A 153 -7.88 -0.12 -15.01
CA ASN A 153 -8.65 0.41 -16.12
C ASN A 153 -8.42 1.93 -16.26
N TYR A 154 -9.05 2.53 -17.27
CA TYR A 154 -8.93 3.97 -17.57
C TYR A 154 -9.28 4.84 -16.36
N ASP A 155 -10.44 4.61 -15.72
CA ASP A 155 -10.91 5.44 -14.61
C ASP A 155 -10.01 5.37 -13.38
N LEU A 156 -9.53 4.17 -13.05
CA LEU A 156 -8.58 3.98 -11.95
C LEU A 156 -7.21 4.58 -12.28
N THR A 157 -6.74 4.43 -13.51
CA THR A 157 -5.48 5.07 -13.94
C THR A 157 -5.58 6.58 -13.85
N LEU A 158 -6.67 7.15 -14.38
CA LEU A 158 -6.94 8.58 -14.32
C LEU A 158 -6.97 9.09 -12.88
N THR A 159 -7.79 8.47 -12.04
CA THR A 159 -7.97 8.93 -10.65
C THR A 159 -6.71 8.79 -9.81
N THR A 160 -5.96 7.69 -9.93
CA THR A 160 -4.73 7.50 -9.17
C THR A 160 -3.61 8.42 -9.65
N THR A 161 -3.49 8.67 -10.96
CA THR A 161 -2.49 9.62 -11.47
C THR A 161 -2.79 11.06 -11.03
N LEU A 162 -4.09 11.44 -10.99
CA LEU A 162 -4.48 12.74 -10.44
C LEU A 162 -4.23 12.83 -8.94
N ASP A 163 -4.42 11.75 -8.19
CA ASP A 163 -4.09 11.66 -6.76
C ASP A 163 -2.60 11.91 -6.52
N ALA A 164 -1.72 11.26 -7.29
CA ALA A 164 -0.27 11.52 -7.24
C ALA A 164 0.07 12.98 -7.52
N LEU A 165 -0.55 13.57 -8.54
CA LEU A 165 -0.35 14.98 -8.88
C LEU A 165 -0.80 15.90 -7.74
N CYS A 166 -1.95 15.64 -7.12
CA CYS A 166 -2.43 16.39 -5.96
C CYS A 166 -1.45 16.30 -4.79
N HIS A 167 -0.95 15.10 -4.48
CA HIS A 167 0.05 14.90 -3.42
C HIS A 167 1.34 15.69 -3.69
N ALA A 168 1.82 15.69 -4.93
CA ALA A 168 3.00 16.46 -5.32
C ALA A 168 2.78 17.98 -5.17
N VAL A 169 1.62 18.49 -5.59
CA VAL A 169 1.26 19.91 -5.43
C VAL A 169 1.10 20.28 -3.96
N ASP A 170 0.41 19.45 -3.17
CA ASP A 170 0.24 19.68 -1.73
C ASP A 170 1.59 19.67 -1.00
N SER A 171 2.49 18.77 -1.36
CA SER A 171 3.86 18.73 -0.83
C SER A 171 4.64 19.99 -1.20
N LEU A 172 4.52 20.47 -2.45
CA LEU A 172 5.18 21.70 -2.92
C LEU A 172 4.70 22.94 -2.15
N LEU A 173 3.41 23.01 -1.84
CA LEU A 173 2.78 24.15 -1.18
C LEU A 173 2.75 24.05 0.35
N ASN A 174 3.21 22.94 0.92
CA ASN A 174 3.19 22.72 2.36
C ASN A 174 4.13 23.68 3.08
N LYS A 175 3.67 24.26 4.19
CA LYS A 175 4.47 25.16 5.03
C LYS A 175 5.75 24.54 5.59
N ASN A 176 5.78 23.21 5.68
CA ASN A 176 6.93 22.44 6.18
C ASN A 176 7.84 21.94 5.02
N SER A 177 7.58 22.36 3.78
CA SER A 177 8.40 21.97 2.63
C SER A 177 9.85 22.38 2.85
N ASN A 178 10.75 21.53 2.43
CA ASN A 178 12.19 21.78 2.40
C ASN A 178 12.72 21.67 0.97
N HIS A 179 14.00 21.97 0.78
CA HIS A 179 14.62 21.97 -0.53
C HIS A 179 14.44 20.63 -1.28
N GLU A 180 14.56 19.51 -0.57
CA GLU A 180 14.44 18.17 -1.16
C GLU A 180 13.00 17.85 -1.53
N SER A 181 12.03 18.09 -0.63
CA SER A 181 10.62 17.86 -0.94
C SER A 181 10.13 18.73 -2.11
N ILE A 182 10.59 19.98 -2.19
CA ILE A 182 10.28 20.88 -3.32
C ILE A 182 10.86 20.33 -4.62
N ARG A 183 12.11 19.84 -4.60
CA ARG A 183 12.78 19.25 -5.77
C ARG A 183 12.01 18.03 -6.27
N LEU A 184 11.69 17.09 -5.37
CA LEU A 184 10.96 15.86 -5.68
C LEU A 184 9.54 16.16 -6.19
N SER A 185 8.83 17.09 -5.54
CA SER A 185 7.49 17.51 -5.97
C SER A 185 7.49 18.08 -7.39
N LYS A 186 8.47 18.92 -7.74
CA LYS A 186 8.61 19.45 -9.10
C LYS A 186 8.87 18.33 -10.12
N GLU A 187 9.77 17.41 -9.79
CA GLU A 187 10.07 16.26 -10.64
C GLU A 187 8.84 15.40 -10.86
N ALA A 188 8.07 15.09 -9.81
CA ALA A 188 6.83 14.33 -9.89
C ALA A 188 5.77 15.04 -10.75
N ILE A 189 5.60 16.36 -10.60
CA ILE A 189 4.67 17.16 -11.41
C ILE A 189 5.08 17.14 -12.89
N GLU A 190 6.37 17.34 -13.19
CA GLU A 190 6.88 17.35 -14.56
C GLU A 190 6.70 15.98 -15.23
N LYS A 191 7.08 14.90 -14.55
CA LYS A 191 6.89 13.51 -15.04
C LYS A 191 5.42 13.18 -15.25
N THR A 192 4.57 13.50 -14.29
CA THR A 192 3.13 13.26 -14.42
C THR A 192 2.57 14.04 -15.60
N ASN A 193 2.85 15.32 -15.72
CA ASN A 193 2.34 16.16 -16.81
C ASN A 193 2.78 15.69 -18.19
N SER A 194 4.03 15.29 -18.35
CA SER A 194 4.56 14.80 -19.63
C SER A 194 4.01 13.44 -20.03
N ASN A 195 3.69 12.59 -19.05
CA ASN A 195 3.27 11.20 -19.26
C ASN A 195 1.74 11.01 -19.27
N PHE A 196 0.98 11.95 -18.69
CA PHE A 196 -0.44 11.78 -18.37
C PHE A 196 -1.30 11.40 -19.59
N SER A 197 -1.25 12.21 -20.65
CA SER A 197 -2.04 11.94 -21.87
C SER A 197 -1.58 10.66 -22.57
N LEU A 198 -0.27 10.44 -22.65
CA LEU A 198 0.31 9.26 -23.30
C LEU A 198 -0.10 7.96 -22.58
N LEU A 199 -0.11 7.97 -21.24
CA LEU A 199 -0.56 6.83 -20.44
C LEU A 199 -2.05 6.56 -20.64
N LEU A 200 -2.89 7.58 -20.65
CA LEU A 200 -4.34 7.41 -20.84
C LEU A 200 -4.71 6.94 -22.25
N GLU A 201 -3.94 7.33 -23.26
CA GLU A 201 -4.10 6.85 -24.64
C GLU A 201 -3.61 5.40 -24.83
N ASN A 202 -2.63 4.96 -24.06
CA ASN A 202 -2.06 3.60 -24.16
C ASN A 202 -1.77 2.98 -22.80
N LEU A 203 -2.82 2.45 -22.17
CA LEU A 203 -2.76 1.83 -20.84
C LEU A 203 -1.88 0.55 -20.77
N GLU A 204 -1.56 -0.06 -21.90
CA GLU A 204 -0.73 -1.27 -21.95
C GLU A 204 0.77 -0.96 -22.06
N ASN A 205 1.14 0.28 -22.33
CA ASN A 205 2.55 0.68 -22.46
C ASN A 205 3.26 0.65 -21.10
N ILE A 206 4.27 -0.21 -21.00
CA ILE A 206 5.03 -0.43 -19.76
C ILE A 206 5.85 0.78 -19.36
N ASP A 207 6.43 1.50 -20.31
CA ASP A 207 7.26 2.67 -20.02
C ASP A 207 6.41 3.79 -19.42
N TYR A 208 5.20 4.00 -19.96
CA TYR A 208 4.27 4.99 -19.40
C TYR A 208 3.75 4.57 -18.02
N ARG A 209 3.55 3.28 -17.77
CA ARG A 209 3.23 2.73 -16.45
C ARG A 209 4.39 2.92 -15.46
N ALA A 210 5.62 2.69 -15.91
CA ALA A 210 6.82 2.87 -15.08
C ALA A 210 7.00 4.33 -14.67
N GLU A 211 6.86 5.27 -15.59
CA GLU A 211 6.95 6.70 -15.28
C GLU A 211 5.86 7.15 -14.30
N ALA A 212 4.62 6.69 -14.46
CA ALA A 212 3.54 6.99 -13.52
C ALA A 212 3.79 6.40 -12.13
N LEU A 213 4.29 5.17 -12.07
CA LEU A 213 4.60 4.49 -10.80
C LEU A 213 5.77 5.14 -10.07
N TYR A 214 6.76 5.61 -10.82
CA TYR A 214 7.91 6.33 -10.25
C TYR A 214 7.56 7.75 -9.78
N ALA A 215 6.59 8.41 -10.43
CA ALA A 215 6.15 9.75 -10.09
C ALA A 215 5.18 9.79 -8.89
N SER A 216 4.64 8.64 -8.47
CA SER A 216 3.69 8.56 -7.36
C SER A 216 4.41 8.41 -6.01
#